data_52f907d6cfc802e450452ab0c40e578c
#
_entry.id   52f907d6cfc802e450452ab0c40e578c
#
_cell.length_a   1.000
_cell.length_b   1.000
_cell.length_c   1.000
_cell.angle_alpha   90.00
_cell.angle_beta   90.00
_cell.angle_gamma   90.00
#
_symmetry.space_group_name_H-M   'P 1'
#
loop_
_entity.id
_entity.type
_entity.pdbx_description
1 polymer ?
#
loop_
_entity_poly.entity_id
_entity_poly.type
_entity_poly.pdbx_seq_one_letter_code
_entity_poly.pdbx_strand_id
1 'polypeptide(L)'
;MSAVVPDDERFMAAAIRLSRRNLGLTATNPSVACLIVRDGAVVGSAVTAPGGRPHAETQALAMAGEAARGATAYVTLEPCSHHGKTPPCADALISSGVARVVVSVTDPDERVAGRGLSMLRDAGIAVETGVLEAEGRAALTAYLTRQTKKRPHVTLKLAVSSDGMLGRLGEGQVAITGPVSRGQVHVARAETDAILIGIGTALADDPELTCRLPGLESRSPVRIVLDPRVELPSASKLARSARDVPVIVVAAREGEADVLGTPPSGLPAISPSRGEIGWESPFSSSENEESAAPRSDGKETISPSISPPEGEMAGRPEGGNPAAVPGDWRARAAALEALGVEVLICDPRRLDDLLAALATRGISSLLVEGGARTARSFLDAGLVDRIMLFTGPKAIGKGGIASPCVSGRMPQGFALRHTARYGADIFEEYERDE
;
A
#
# COMPACT_ATOMS: atom_id res chain seq x y z
N MET A 1 1.42 6.29 -38.05
CA MET A 1 0.64 6.67 -36.86
C MET A 1 -0.78 6.20 -37.09
N SER A 2 -1.22 5.14 -36.41
CA SER A 2 -2.60 4.69 -36.45
C SER A 2 -3.47 5.72 -35.71
N ALA A 3 -4.61 6.07 -36.25
CA ALA A 3 -5.48 7.06 -35.59
C ALA A 3 -6.11 6.39 -34.35
N VAL A 4 -5.98 7.00 -33.19
CA VAL A 4 -6.74 6.62 -31.98
C VAL A 4 -8.23 6.72 -32.32
N VAL A 5 -8.95 5.61 -32.19
CA VAL A 5 -10.38 5.57 -32.45
C VAL A 5 -11.10 5.97 -31.16
N PRO A 6 -12.20 6.76 -31.21
CA PRO A 6 -12.93 7.16 -29.99
C PRO A 6 -13.30 5.99 -29.05
N ASP A 7 -13.52 4.80 -29.59
CA ASP A 7 -13.77 3.59 -28.82
C ASP A 7 -12.54 3.10 -28.03
N ASP A 8 -11.29 3.39 -28.48
CA ASP A 8 -10.08 3.00 -27.75
C ASP A 8 -9.99 3.70 -26.41
N GLU A 9 -10.25 5.00 -26.34
CA GLU A 9 -10.27 5.75 -25.07
C GLU A 9 -11.33 5.21 -24.14
N ARG A 10 -12.52 4.87 -24.65
CA ARG A 10 -13.62 4.32 -23.84
C ARG A 10 -13.24 2.99 -23.19
N PHE A 11 -12.69 2.06 -23.96
CA PHE A 11 -12.28 0.75 -23.45
C PHE A 11 -11.04 0.85 -22.55
N MET A 12 -10.07 1.69 -22.91
CA MET A 12 -8.90 1.92 -22.07
C MET A 12 -9.28 2.58 -20.74
N ALA A 13 -10.17 3.56 -20.73
CA ALA A 13 -10.69 4.15 -19.50
C ALA A 13 -11.41 3.12 -18.61
N ALA A 14 -12.12 2.17 -19.22
CA ALA A 14 -12.73 1.06 -18.49
C ALA A 14 -11.67 0.11 -17.89
N ALA A 15 -10.62 -0.22 -18.65
CA ALA A 15 -9.49 -1.03 -18.19
C ALA A 15 -8.75 -0.33 -17.03
N ILE A 16 -8.45 0.97 -17.14
CA ILE A 16 -7.80 1.76 -16.08
C ILE A 16 -8.63 1.77 -14.79
N ARG A 17 -9.95 1.92 -14.87
CA ARG A 17 -10.82 1.81 -13.70
C ARG A 17 -10.79 0.41 -13.09
N LEU A 18 -10.81 -0.63 -13.93
CA LEU A 18 -10.75 -2.02 -13.49
C LEU A 18 -9.43 -2.34 -12.79
N SER A 19 -8.29 -1.80 -13.27
CA SER A 19 -6.97 -2.06 -12.69
C SER A 19 -6.85 -1.65 -11.22
N ARG A 20 -7.67 -0.69 -10.75
CA ARG A 20 -7.67 -0.27 -9.34
C ARG A 20 -8.22 -1.32 -8.37
N ARG A 21 -8.92 -2.35 -8.87
CA ARG A 21 -9.61 -3.34 -8.03
C ARG A 21 -8.67 -4.08 -7.08
N ASN A 22 -7.46 -4.38 -7.51
CA ASN A 22 -6.50 -5.19 -6.75
C ASN A 22 -5.25 -4.40 -6.29
N LEU A 23 -5.34 -3.06 -6.18
CA LEU A 23 -4.30 -2.25 -5.53
C LEU A 23 -4.05 -2.76 -4.10
N GLY A 24 -2.79 -2.84 -3.68
CA GLY A 24 -2.37 -3.37 -2.38
C GLY A 24 -2.44 -4.90 -2.24
N LEU A 25 -2.86 -5.64 -3.30
CA LEU A 25 -3.04 -7.09 -3.25
C LEU A 25 -2.10 -7.86 -4.19
N THR A 26 -1.38 -7.20 -5.06
CA THR A 26 -0.64 -7.84 -6.16
C THR A 26 0.83 -8.11 -5.84
N ALA A 27 1.23 -7.99 -4.59
CA ALA A 27 2.61 -8.17 -4.12
C ALA A 27 3.60 -7.34 -4.97
N THR A 28 4.63 -7.97 -5.54
CA THR A 28 5.65 -7.28 -6.35
C THR A 28 5.17 -6.89 -7.76
N ASN A 29 4.03 -7.42 -8.22
CA ASN A 29 3.50 -7.13 -9.55
C ASN A 29 2.59 -5.90 -9.56
N PRO A 30 2.49 -5.17 -10.66
CA PRO A 30 1.51 -4.09 -10.79
C PRO A 30 0.09 -4.63 -10.89
N SER A 31 -0.89 -3.86 -10.43
CA SER A 31 -2.30 -4.15 -10.69
C SER A 31 -2.65 -3.69 -12.11
N VAL A 32 -2.53 -4.58 -13.07
CA VAL A 32 -2.82 -4.39 -14.49
C VAL A 32 -4.21 -4.90 -14.81
N ALA A 33 -4.92 -4.27 -15.74
CA ALA A 33 -6.16 -4.81 -16.29
C ALA A 33 -6.02 -5.08 -17.78
N CYS A 34 -6.76 -6.11 -18.24
CA CYS A 34 -6.91 -6.46 -19.64
C CYS A 34 -8.38 -6.63 -19.98
N LEU A 35 -8.82 -5.99 -21.07
CA LEU A 35 -10.13 -6.22 -21.70
C LEU A 35 -9.92 -6.81 -23.08
N ILE A 36 -10.64 -7.89 -23.41
CA ILE A 36 -10.72 -8.44 -24.76
C ILE A 36 -12.03 -7.98 -25.37
N VAL A 37 -11.95 -7.25 -26.48
CA VAL A 37 -13.10 -6.64 -27.14
C VAL A 37 -13.25 -7.17 -28.56
N ARG A 38 -14.43 -7.67 -28.90
CA ARG A 38 -14.79 -8.12 -30.25
C ARG A 38 -16.11 -7.49 -30.65
N ASP A 39 -16.12 -6.92 -31.85
CA ASP A 39 -17.33 -6.28 -32.42
C ASP A 39 -18.00 -5.27 -31.47
N GLY A 40 -17.18 -4.47 -30.76
CA GLY A 40 -17.63 -3.48 -29.79
C GLY A 40 -18.12 -4.03 -28.43
N ALA A 41 -18.08 -5.35 -28.23
CA ALA A 41 -18.47 -6.00 -26.97
C ALA A 41 -17.24 -6.52 -26.20
N VAL A 42 -17.24 -6.34 -24.87
CA VAL A 42 -16.23 -6.94 -23.99
C VAL A 42 -16.55 -8.44 -23.84
N VAL A 43 -15.69 -9.30 -24.39
CA VAL A 43 -15.82 -10.77 -24.35
C VAL A 43 -14.96 -11.41 -23.27
N GLY A 44 -13.98 -10.67 -22.72
CA GLY A 44 -13.16 -11.09 -21.60
C GLY A 44 -12.62 -9.88 -20.84
N SER A 45 -12.53 -9.99 -19.51
CA SER A 45 -12.03 -8.92 -18.67
C SER A 45 -11.39 -9.47 -17.41
N ALA A 46 -10.20 -8.99 -17.06
CA ALA A 46 -9.52 -9.41 -15.85
C ALA A 46 -8.58 -8.32 -15.32
N VAL A 47 -8.17 -8.51 -14.08
CA VAL A 47 -7.12 -7.73 -13.41
C VAL A 47 -6.09 -8.70 -12.83
N THR A 48 -4.84 -8.27 -12.70
CA THR A 48 -3.80 -9.07 -12.01
C THR A 48 -4.36 -9.65 -10.71
N ALA A 49 -4.29 -10.97 -10.56
CA ALA A 49 -4.86 -11.66 -9.39
C ALA A 49 -4.14 -11.27 -8.09
N PRO A 50 -4.78 -11.44 -6.92
CA PRO A 50 -4.11 -11.36 -5.63
C PRO A 50 -2.85 -12.24 -5.58
N GLY A 51 -1.78 -11.75 -4.94
CA GLY A 51 -0.46 -12.39 -5.01
C GLY A 51 0.30 -12.12 -6.32
N GLY A 52 -0.28 -11.35 -7.26
CA GLY A 52 0.34 -10.90 -8.49
C GLY A 52 0.28 -11.89 -9.67
N ARG A 53 -0.35 -13.04 -9.49
CA ARG A 53 -0.52 -14.06 -10.56
C ARG A 53 -1.83 -14.81 -10.40
N PRO A 54 -2.49 -15.22 -11.54
CA PRO A 54 -2.12 -14.96 -12.94
C PRO A 54 -2.20 -13.48 -13.33
N HIS A 55 -1.51 -13.06 -14.40
CA HIS A 55 -1.61 -11.74 -14.98
C HIS A 55 -2.99 -11.52 -15.63
N ALA A 56 -3.35 -10.26 -15.84
CA ALA A 56 -4.67 -9.89 -16.36
C ALA A 56 -4.92 -10.46 -17.76
N GLU A 57 -3.90 -10.44 -18.63
CA GLU A 57 -4.02 -10.87 -20.03
C GLU A 57 -4.41 -12.34 -20.12
N THR A 58 -3.71 -13.21 -19.40
CA THR A 58 -3.99 -14.67 -19.43
C THR A 58 -5.38 -15.00 -18.90
N GLN A 59 -5.85 -14.28 -17.88
CA GLN A 59 -7.18 -14.46 -17.32
C GLN A 59 -8.28 -13.95 -18.27
N ALA A 60 -8.07 -12.76 -18.87
CA ALA A 60 -9.02 -12.17 -19.82
C ALA A 60 -9.14 -13.03 -21.09
N LEU A 61 -8.01 -13.58 -21.59
CA LEU A 61 -7.98 -14.51 -22.71
C LEU A 61 -8.71 -15.82 -22.40
N ALA A 62 -8.48 -16.37 -21.20
CA ALA A 62 -9.20 -17.58 -20.76
C ALA A 62 -10.73 -17.36 -20.68
N MET A 63 -11.16 -16.18 -20.24
CA MET A 63 -12.59 -15.80 -20.22
C MET A 63 -13.14 -15.65 -21.63
N ALA A 64 -12.39 -15.03 -22.55
CA ALA A 64 -12.83 -14.80 -23.92
C ALA A 64 -12.89 -16.09 -24.76
N GLY A 65 -12.01 -17.08 -24.46
CA GLY A 65 -11.90 -18.32 -25.24
C GLY A 65 -11.70 -18.05 -26.72
N GLU A 66 -12.45 -18.76 -27.60
CA GLU A 66 -12.37 -18.60 -29.05
C GLU A 66 -12.78 -17.20 -29.54
N ALA A 67 -13.54 -16.44 -28.75
CA ALA A 67 -13.89 -15.06 -29.10
C ALA A 67 -12.70 -14.10 -29.06
N ALA A 68 -11.55 -14.52 -28.49
CA ALA A 68 -10.32 -13.74 -28.50
C ALA A 68 -9.73 -13.63 -29.93
N ARG A 69 -9.95 -14.64 -30.79
CA ARG A 69 -9.42 -14.65 -32.16
C ARG A 69 -10.00 -13.48 -32.98
N GLY A 70 -9.09 -12.65 -33.52
CA GLY A 70 -9.46 -11.45 -34.27
C GLY A 70 -9.96 -10.27 -33.42
N ALA A 71 -9.98 -10.40 -32.08
CA ALA A 71 -10.37 -9.35 -31.14
C ALA A 71 -9.28 -8.29 -30.94
N THR A 72 -9.60 -7.21 -30.25
CA THR A 72 -8.66 -6.21 -29.72
C THR A 72 -8.49 -6.41 -28.23
N ALA A 73 -7.23 -6.49 -27.78
CA ALA A 73 -6.87 -6.51 -26.35
C ALA A 73 -6.47 -5.10 -25.91
N TYR A 74 -7.11 -4.58 -24.86
CA TYR A 74 -6.75 -3.32 -24.19
C TYR A 74 -6.04 -3.65 -22.87
N VAL A 75 -4.79 -3.22 -22.72
CA VAL A 75 -3.97 -3.53 -21.55
C VAL A 75 -3.41 -2.26 -20.95
N THR A 76 -3.54 -2.09 -19.64
CA THR A 76 -3.13 -0.85 -18.97
C THR A 76 -1.62 -0.67 -18.86
N LEU A 77 -0.85 -1.76 -18.97
CA LEU A 77 0.62 -1.77 -18.99
C LEU A 77 1.10 -2.72 -20.08
N GLU A 78 2.27 -2.44 -20.67
CA GLU A 78 2.91 -3.32 -21.67
C GLU A 78 2.91 -4.78 -21.23
N PRO A 79 2.44 -5.73 -22.07
CA PRO A 79 2.49 -7.16 -21.79
C PRO A 79 3.92 -7.66 -21.59
N CYS A 80 4.15 -8.44 -20.54
CA CYS A 80 5.48 -8.95 -20.23
C CYS A 80 6.02 -9.86 -21.34
N SER A 81 7.37 -9.77 -21.56
CA SER A 81 8.11 -10.47 -22.62
C SER A 81 9.07 -11.55 -22.10
N HIS A 82 9.27 -11.64 -20.78
CA HIS A 82 10.24 -12.56 -20.19
C HIS A 82 9.56 -13.80 -19.59
N HIS A 83 10.22 -14.94 -19.69
CA HIS A 83 9.80 -16.15 -19.00
C HIS A 83 10.09 -16.00 -17.49
N GLY A 84 9.05 -16.05 -16.69
CA GLY A 84 9.13 -16.09 -15.24
C GLY A 84 8.63 -17.45 -14.73
N LYS A 85 7.75 -17.42 -13.71
CA LYS A 85 7.03 -18.64 -13.26
C LYS A 85 6.01 -19.16 -14.29
N THR A 86 5.61 -18.31 -15.23
CA THR A 86 4.69 -18.61 -16.34
C THR A 86 5.25 -18.06 -17.65
N PRO A 87 4.78 -18.56 -18.82
CA PRO A 87 5.12 -17.95 -20.12
C PRO A 87 4.74 -16.47 -20.17
N PRO A 88 5.39 -15.67 -21.03
CA PRO A 88 5.10 -14.26 -21.23
C PRO A 88 3.64 -14.01 -21.65
N CYS A 89 3.07 -12.89 -21.23
CA CYS A 89 1.73 -12.49 -21.68
C CYS A 89 1.70 -12.16 -23.18
N ALA A 90 2.81 -11.65 -23.73
CA ALA A 90 2.94 -11.44 -25.18
C ALA A 90 2.72 -12.76 -25.97
N ASP A 91 3.31 -13.88 -25.52
CA ASP A 91 3.11 -15.20 -26.15
C ASP A 91 1.65 -15.66 -26.04
N ALA A 92 1.00 -15.41 -24.90
CA ALA A 92 -0.41 -15.77 -24.71
C ALA A 92 -1.33 -14.98 -25.66
N LEU A 93 -1.07 -13.68 -25.86
CA LEU A 93 -1.80 -12.84 -26.80
C LEU A 93 -1.58 -13.31 -28.25
N ILE A 94 -0.35 -13.64 -28.64
CA ILE A 94 -0.02 -14.17 -29.96
C ILE A 94 -0.75 -15.49 -30.21
N SER A 95 -0.66 -16.42 -29.27
CA SER A 95 -1.25 -17.76 -29.39
C SER A 95 -2.78 -17.74 -29.48
N SER A 96 -3.42 -16.77 -28.80
CA SER A 96 -4.89 -16.60 -28.86
C SER A 96 -5.38 -16.00 -30.19
N GLY A 97 -4.47 -15.46 -31.01
CA GLY A 97 -4.79 -14.91 -32.33
C GLY A 97 -5.57 -13.59 -32.26
N VAL A 98 -5.35 -12.73 -31.25
CA VAL A 98 -5.87 -11.36 -31.23
C VAL A 98 -5.32 -10.59 -32.45
N ALA A 99 -6.14 -9.75 -33.06
CA ALA A 99 -5.73 -8.95 -34.22
C ALA A 99 -5.00 -7.66 -33.83
N ARG A 100 -5.31 -7.10 -32.66
CA ARG A 100 -4.80 -5.81 -32.22
C ARG A 100 -4.57 -5.79 -30.70
N VAL A 101 -3.53 -5.08 -30.26
CA VAL A 101 -3.24 -4.81 -28.86
C VAL A 101 -3.09 -3.30 -28.67
N VAL A 102 -3.85 -2.73 -27.74
CA VAL A 102 -3.83 -1.32 -27.36
C VAL A 102 -3.28 -1.24 -25.93
N VAL A 103 -2.21 -0.48 -25.74
CA VAL A 103 -1.49 -0.36 -24.48
C VAL A 103 -1.56 1.08 -23.98
N SER A 104 -1.86 1.27 -22.70
CA SER A 104 -1.85 2.59 -22.08
C SER A 104 -0.42 3.06 -21.79
N VAL A 105 0.33 2.30 -21.00
CA VAL A 105 1.67 2.67 -20.52
C VAL A 105 2.70 1.64 -20.95
N THR A 106 3.83 2.10 -21.52
CA THR A 106 5.00 1.26 -21.77
C THR A 106 5.71 0.97 -20.44
N ASP A 107 6.14 -0.26 -20.23
CA ASP A 107 6.80 -0.66 -18.99
C ASP A 107 8.24 -0.10 -18.94
N PRO A 108 8.63 0.63 -17.87
CA PRO A 108 9.99 1.11 -17.70
C PRO A 108 10.98 0.03 -17.23
N ASP A 109 10.51 -1.18 -16.89
CA ASP A 109 11.40 -2.29 -16.51
C ASP A 109 12.27 -2.69 -17.72
N GLU A 110 13.60 -2.58 -17.60
CA GLU A 110 14.57 -2.88 -18.66
C GLU A 110 14.41 -4.28 -19.26
N ARG A 111 13.84 -5.23 -18.51
CA ARG A 111 13.55 -6.60 -18.96
C ARG A 111 12.36 -6.65 -19.91
N VAL A 112 11.48 -5.66 -19.88
CA VAL A 112 10.26 -5.55 -20.68
C VAL A 112 10.42 -4.48 -21.76
N ALA A 113 10.54 -3.24 -21.39
CA ALA A 113 10.86 -2.01 -22.13
C ALA A 113 10.76 -2.11 -23.69
N GLY A 114 9.56 -2.25 -24.22
CA GLY A 114 9.29 -2.36 -25.65
C GLY A 114 9.46 -3.76 -26.27
N ARG A 115 9.99 -4.74 -25.51
CA ARG A 115 10.22 -6.11 -26.03
C ARG A 115 8.90 -6.85 -26.25
N GLY A 116 7.93 -6.70 -25.33
CA GLY A 116 6.60 -7.28 -25.50
C GLY A 116 5.88 -6.72 -26.71
N LEU A 117 6.00 -5.41 -26.93
CA LEU A 117 5.44 -4.75 -28.12
C LEU A 117 6.11 -5.21 -29.42
N SER A 118 7.44 -5.43 -29.41
CA SER A 118 8.16 -5.97 -30.58
C SER A 118 7.68 -7.38 -30.92
N MET A 119 7.60 -8.28 -29.92
CA MET A 119 7.11 -9.65 -30.11
C MET A 119 5.72 -9.68 -30.76
N LEU A 120 4.81 -8.82 -30.32
CA LEU A 120 3.45 -8.70 -30.88
C LEU A 120 3.49 -8.22 -32.34
N ARG A 121 4.30 -7.20 -32.65
CA ARG A 121 4.44 -6.67 -34.02
C ARG A 121 5.08 -7.68 -34.96
N ASP A 122 6.11 -8.39 -34.51
CA ASP A 122 6.81 -9.44 -35.30
C ASP A 122 5.89 -10.62 -35.62
N ALA A 123 4.88 -10.87 -34.74
CA ALA A 123 3.82 -11.85 -34.98
C ALA A 123 2.69 -11.33 -35.90
N GLY A 124 2.78 -10.10 -36.43
CA GLY A 124 1.77 -9.48 -37.28
C GLY A 124 0.58 -8.85 -36.57
N ILE A 125 0.63 -8.70 -35.24
CA ILE A 125 -0.43 -8.06 -34.46
C ILE A 125 -0.28 -6.53 -34.56
N ALA A 126 -1.37 -5.82 -34.81
CA ALA A 126 -1.39 -4.36 -34.77
C ALA A 126 -1.22 -3.87 -33.32
N VAL A 127 -0.24 -2.98 -33.07
CA VAL A 127 0.04 -2.47 -31.73
C VAL A 127 -0.05 -0.96 -31.68
N GLU A 128 -0.95 -0.45 -30.82
CA GLU A 128 -1.09 0.95 -30.48
C GLU A 128 -0.66 1.19 -29.05
N THR A 129 0.00 2.33 -28.75
CA THR A 129 0.52 2.67 -27.41
C THR A 129 0.20 4.10 -27.03
N GLY A 130 0.14 4.39 -25.73
CA GLY A 130 -0.06 5.75 -25.22
C GLY A 130 -1.52 6.18 -25.12
N VAL A 131 -2.47 5.26 -25.25
CA VAL A 131 -3.90 5.58 -25.12
C VAL A 131 -4.24 5.83 -23.65
N LEU A 132 -4.66 7.06 -23.32
CA LEU A 132 -4.86 7.56 -21.96
C LEU A 132 -3.62 7.32 -21.07
N GLU A 133 -2.44 7.64 -21.59
CA GLU A 133 -1.17 7.36 -20.89
C GLU A 133 -1.09 8.07 -19.54
N ALA A 134 -1.56 9.31 -19.44
CA ALA A 134 -1.53 10.08 -18.20
C ALA A 134 -2.36 9.43 -17.10
N GLU A 135 -3.58 8.98 -17.43
CA GLU A 135 -4.47 8.27 -16.51
C GLU A 135 -3.94 6.87 -16.17
N GLY A 136 -3.34 6.18 -17.14
CA GLY A 136 -2.66 4.91 -16.93
C GLY A 136 -1.48 5.04 -15.98
N ARG A 137 -0.62 6.05 -16.17
CA ARG A 137 0.50 6.36 -15.26
C ARG A 137 0.01 6.68 -13.85
N ALA A 138 -1.05 7.48 -13.72
CA ALA A 138 -1.64 7.79 -12.43
C ALA A 138 -2.16 6.52 -11.70
N ALA A 139 -2.76 5.58 -12.41
CA ALA A 139 -3.21 4.30 -11.84
C ALA A 139 -2.05 3.37 -11.46
N LEU A 140 -0.92 3.45 -12.16
CA LEU A 140 0.27 2.62 -11.96
C LEU A 140 1.38 3.33 -11.17
N THR A 141 1.10 4.51 -10.60
CA THR A 141 2.13 5.41 -10.05
C THR A 141 3.05 4.72 -9.02
N ALA A 142 2.49 3.86 -8.16
CA ALA A 142 3.26 3.14 -7.14
C ALA A 142 4.28 2.17 -7.80
N TYR A 143 3.84 1.38 -8.78
CA TYR A 143 4.70 0.49 -9.53
C TYR A 143 5.78 1.26 -10.30
N LEU A 144 5.39 2.29 -11.04
CA LEU A 144 6.30 3.10 -11.84
C LEU A 144 7.35 3.79 -10.96
N THR A 145 6.96 4.35 -9.80
CA THR A 145 7.90 4.93 -8.83
C THR A 145 8.91 3.90 -8.35
N ARG A 146 8.46 2.69 -8.00
CA ARG A 146 9.38 1.63 -7.58
C ARG A 146 10.34 1.22 -8.68
N GLN A 147 9.89 1.13 -9.93
CA GLN A 147 10.75 0.76 -11.06
C GLN A 147 11.76 1.84 -11.42
N THR A 148 11.35 3.11 -11.40
CA THR A 148 12.21 4.22 -11.84
C THR A 148 13.04 4.83 -10.71
N LYS A 149 12.44 5.04 -9.52
CA LYS A 149 13.11 5.68 -8.37
C LYS A 149 13.67 4.67 -7.35
N LYS A 150 13.46 3.36 -7.54
CA LYS A 150 13.91 2.27 -6.67
C LYS A 150 13.45 2.40 -5.21
N ARG A 151 12.33 3.06 -5.00
CA ARG A 151 11.66 3.24 -3.70
C ARG A 151 10.13 3.17 -3.85
N PRO A 152 9.37 2.91 -2.77
CA PRO A 152 7.91 3.03 -2.80
C PRO A 152 7.46 4.44 -3.15
N HIS A 153 6.28 4.55 -3.74
CA HIS A 153 5.52 5.81 -3.78
C HIS A 153 5.00 6.11 -2.37
N VAL A 154 5.33 7.28 -1.86
CA VAL A 154 5.02 7.70 -0.48
C VAL A 154 3.83 8.64 -0.47
N THR A 155 2.75 8.22 0.16
CA THR A 155 1.58 9.05 0.47
C THR A 155 1.61 9.46 1.93
N LEU A 156 1.72 10.75 2.20
CA LEU A 156 1.61 11.31 3.55
C LEU A 156 0.14 11.64 3.85
N LYS A 157 -0.46 10.98 4.84
CA LYS A 157 -1.82 11.29 5.30
C LYS A 157 -1.78 12.10 6.59
N LEU A 158 -2.47 13.23 6.58
CA LEU A 158 -2.62 14.10 7.74
C LEU A 158 -4.11 14.34 8.04
N ALA A 159 -4.47 14.32 9.34
CA ALA A 159 -5.77 14.78 9.81
C ALA A 159 -5.53 15.99 10.73
N VAL A 160 -6.02 17.15 10.33
CA VAL A 160 -5.78 18.42 11.02
C VAL A 160 -7.08 19.05 11.50
N SER A 161 -7.03 19.71 12.63
CA SER A 161 -8.11 20.55 13.11
C SER A 161 -8.24 21.84 12.27
N SER A 162 -9.32 22.58 12.44
CA SER A 162 -9.53 23.85 11.72
C SER A 162 -8.45 24.91 11.99
N ASP A 163 -7.74 24.79 13.09
CA ASP A 163 -6.59 25.65 13.46
C ASP A 163 -5.23 24.98 13.18
N GLY A 164 -5.20 23.87 12.42
CA GLY A 164 -3.98 23.25 11.88
C GLY A 164 -3.22 22.34 12.85
N MET A 165 -3.89 21.76 13.86
CA MET A 165 -3.27 20.86 14.84
C MET A 165 -3.57 19.40 14.52
N LEU A 166 -2.58 18.51 14.78
CA LEU A 166 -2.68 17.05 14.60
C LEU A 166 -3.21 16.32 15.85
N GLY A 167 -3.22 16.98 17.01
CA GLY A 167 -3.58 16.40 18.30
C GLY A 167 -3.04 17.26 19.43
N ARG A 168 -3.05 16.72 20.65
CA ARG A 168 -2.53 17.39 21.84
C ARG A 168 -1.65 16.45 22.65
N LEU A 169 -0.54 16.96 23.16
CA LEU A 169 0.38 16.17 23.98
C LEU A 169 -0.31 15.64 25.24
N GLY A 170 -0.15 14.35 25.52
CA GLY A 170 -0.64 13.71 26.75
C GLY A 170 -2.13 13.37 26.76
N GLU A 171 -2.89 13.68 25.70
CA GLU A 171 -4.34 13.38 25.64
C GLU A 171 -4.68 12.12 24.81
N GLY A 172 -3.66 11.37 24.33
CA GLY A 172 -3.89 10.23 23.44
C GLY A 172 -4.49 10.64 22.11
N GLN A 173 -5.26 9.75 21.48
CA GLN A 173 -5.88 10.00 20.18
C GLN A 173 -7.01 11.03 20.29
N VAL A 174 -6.84 12.20 19.66
CA VAL A 174 -7.87 13.22 19.52
C VAL A 174 -8.69 12.98 18.26
N ALA A 175 -10.02 12.88 18.38
CA ALA A 175 -10.92 12.71 17.22
C ALA A 175 -11.07 14.03 16.46
N ILE A 176 -10.26 14.25 15.43
CA ILE A 176 -10.24 15.45 14.60
C ILE A 176 -11.29 15.38 13.49
N THR A 177 -11.37 14.24 12.79
CA THR A 177 -12.22 14.03 11.61
C THR A 177 -13.40 13.12 11.91
N GLY A 178 -14.46 13.26 11.11
CA GLY A 178 -15.69 12.50 11.21
C GLY A 178 -15.59 11.05 10.71
N PRO A 179 -16.68 10.27 10.86
CA PRO A 179 -16.68 8.85 10.49
C PRO A 179 -16.50 8.63 8.98
N VAL A 180 -17.01 9.53 8.13
CA VAL A 180 -16.89 9.41 6.67
C VAL A 180 -15.42 9.53 6.25
N SER A 181 -14.69 10.54 6.76
CA SER A 181 -13.25 10.70 6.52
C SER A 181 -12.45 9.50 7.03
N ARG A 182 -12.78 8.97 8.21
CA ARG A 182 -12.14 7.74 8.73
C ARG A 182 -12.40 6.55 7.82
N GLY A 183 -13.60 6.43 7.22
CA GLY A 183 -13.90 5.43 6.19
C GLY A 183 -12.97 5.55 4.98
N GLN A 184 -12.73 6.77 4.49
CA GLN A 184 -11.79 7.00 3.37
C GLN A 184 -10.35 6.63 3.72
N VAL A 185 -9.91 6.87 4.96
CA VAL A 185 -8.58 6.41 5.43
C VAL A 185 -8.49 4.88 5.40
N HIS A 186 -9.56 4.17 5.77
CA HIS A 186 -9.58 2.70 5.65
C HIS A 186 -9.55 2.23 4.20
N VAL A 187 -10.17 2.94 3.25
CA VAL A 187 -10.03 2.66 1.81
C VAL A 187 -8.56 2.83 1.39
N ALA A 188 -7.93 3.94 1.77
CA ALA A 188 -6.52 4.18 1.47
C ALA A 188 -5.61 3.07 2.02
N ARG A 189 -5.88 2.57 3.24
CA ARG A 189 -5.15 1.42 3.81
C ARG A 189 -5.36 0.14 3.00
N ALA A 190 -6.58 -0.11 2.52
CA ALA A 190 -6.90 -1.30 1.72
C ALA A 190 -6.24 -1.28 0.32
N GLU A 191 -5.84 -0.12 -0.17
CA GLU A 191 -5.23 0.10 -1.49
C GLU A 191 -3.71 0.29 -1.43
N THR A 192 -3.09 0.15 -0.23
CA THR A 192 -1.67 0.40 0.00
C THR A 192 -0.96 -0.88 0.46
N ASP A 193 0.27 -1.12 -0.01
CA ASP A 193 1.05 -2.30 0.37
C ASP A 193 1.53 -2.23 1.83
N ALA A 194 1.92 -1.03 2.30
CA ALA A 194 2.40 -0.83 3.66
C ALA A 194 1.96 0.50 4.27
N ILE A 195 1.78 0.51 5.60
CA ILE A 195 1.51 1.68 6.42
C ILE A 195 2.64 1.90 7.42
N LEU A 196 3.06 3.16 7.61
CA LEU A 196 4.19 3.49 8.47
C LEU A 196 3.80 4.55 9.51
N ILE A 197 4.21 4.31 10.76
CA ILE A 197 4.17 5.28 11.86
C ILE A 197 5.51 5.34 12.58
N GLY A 198 5.72 6.39 13.38
CA GLY A 198 6.83 6.44 14.35
C GLY A 198 6.43 5.84 15.70
N ILE A 199 7.43 5.39 16.48
CA ILE A 199 7.24 4.78 17.81
C ILE A 199 6.42 5.69 18.74
N GLY A 200 6.61 7.01 18.69
CA GLY A 200 5.83 7.93 19.51
C GLY A 200 4.32 7.82 19.28
N THR A 201 3.88 7.60 18.03
CA THR A 201 2.47 7.37 17.72
C THR A 201 2.02 5.99 18.20
N ALA A 202 2.87 4.96 18.06
CA ALA A 202 2.56 3.62 18.54
C ALA A 202 2.34 3.59 20.06
N LEU A 203 3.19 4.30 20.82
CA LEU A 203 3.10 4.38 22.28
C LEU A 203 1.93 5.23 22.76
N ALA A 204 1.61 6.33 22.05
CA ALA A 204 0.54 7.24 22.46
C ALA A 204 -0.86 6.67 22.19
N ASP A 205 -1.05 5.98 21.05
CA ASP A 205 -2.37 5.63 20.55
C ASP A 205 -2.66 4.11 20.58
N ASP A 206 -1.64 3.26 20.78
CA ASP A 206 -1.72 1.79 20.66
C ASP A 206 -2.62 1.36 19.48
N PRO A 207 -2.30 1.80 18.25
CA PRO A 207 -3.17 1.64 17.09
C PRO A 207 -3.09 0.22 16.52
N GLU A 208 -4.15 -0.20 15.83
CA GLU A 208 -4.15 -1.46 15.07
C GLU A 208 -3.55 -1.30 13.66
N LEU A 209 -3.74 -0.14 13.02
CA LEU A 209 -3.32 0.18 11.64
C LEU A 209 -3.88 -0.74 10.57
N THR A 210 -4.96 -1.44 10.84
CA THR A 210 -5.63 -2.36 9.92
C THR A 210 -6.74 -1.67 9.11
N CYS A 211 -7.16 -2.28 8.01
CA CYS A 211 -8.42 -1.95 7.36
C CYS A 211 -9.56 -2.60 8.14
N ARG A 212 -10.56 -1.80 8.55
CA ARG A 212 -11.73 -2.27 9.35
C ARG A 212 -13.04 -1.94 8.66
N LEU A 213 -13.02 -1.84 7.32
CA LEU A 213 -14.25 -1.77 6.54
C LEU A 213 -14.82 -3.16 6.36
N PRO A 214 -16.15 -3.37 6.56
CA PRO A 214 -16.79 -4.66 6.37
C PRO A 214 -16.51 -5.23 4.97
N GLY A 215 -15.95 -6.46 4.94
CA GLY A 215 -15.57 -7.17 3.72
C GLY A 215 -14.22 -6.77 3.11
N LEU A 216 -13.46 -5.86 3.74
CA LEU A 216 -12.12 -5.45 3.33
C LEU A 216 -11.06 -5.68 4.41
N GLU A 217 -11.36 -6.40 5.48
CA GLU A 217 -10.46 -6.63 6.61
C GLU A 217 -9.17 -7.34 6.18
N SER A 218 -9.30 -8.28 5.24
CA SER A 218 -8.18 -9.03 4.64
C SER A 218 -7.23 -8.16 3.80
N ARG A 219 -7.61 -6.91 3.51
CA ARG A 219 -6.80 -5.94 2.77
C ARG A 219 -5.97 -5.04 3.69
N SER A 220 -5.68 -5.49 4.90
CA SER A 220 -4.84 -4.74 5.83
C SER A 220 -3.39 -4.71 5.34
N PRO A 221 -2.75 -3.52 5.25
CA PRO A 221 -1.39 -3.37 4.77
C PRO A 221 -0.35 -3.92 5.76
N VAL A 222 0.87 -4.18 5.29
CA VAL A 222 2.02 -4.42 6.17
C VAL A 222 2.23 -3.20 7.07
N ARG A 223 2.39 -3.41 8.37
CA ARG A 223 2.49 -2.33 9.37
C ARG A 223 3.95 -2.09 9.76
N ILE A 224 4.44 -0.86 9.59
CA ILE A 224 5.83 -0.49 9.82
C ILE A 224 5.92 0.52 10.96
N VAL A 225 6.79 0.27 11.93
CA VAL A 225 7.05 1.17 13.06
C VAL A 225 8.51 1.63 13.01
N LEU A 226 8.75 2.95 12.87
CA LEU A 226 10.08 3.53 13.06
C LEU A 226 10.39 3.55 14.55
N ASP A 227 11.20 2.62 15.01
CA ASP A 227 11.52 2.40 16.43
C ASP A 227 13.01 2.14 16.63
N PRO A 228 13.84 3.18 16.65
CA PRO A 228 15.29 3.05 16.71
C PRO A 228 15.80 2.19 17.86
N ARG A 229 15.06 2.13 18.97
CA ARG A 229 15.48 1.49 20.21
C ARG A 229 14.70 0.25 20.59
N VAL A 230 13.80 -0.21 19.71
CA VAL A 230 12.92 -1.36 19.97
C VAL A 230 12.10 -1.14 21.27
N GLU A 231 11.41 -0.01 21.34
CA GLU A 231 10.59 0.40 22.49
C GLU A 231 9.12 -0.07 22.36
N LEU A 232 8.73 -0.66 21.22
CA LEU A 232 7.38 -1.17 20.99
C LEU A 232 7.05 -2.24 22.05
N PRO A 233 6.01 -2.05 22.87
CA PRO A 233 5.65 -3.03 23.89
C PRO A 233 5.17 -4.34 23.29
N SER A 234 5.62 -5.48 23.81
CA SER A 234 5.11 -6.81 23.41
C SER A 234 3.61 -6.97 23.69
N ALA A 235 3.05 -6.18 24.63
CA ALA A 235 1.63 -6.13 24.93
C ALA A 235 0.82 -5.23 23.97
N SER A 236 1.46 -4.49 23.07
CA SER A 236 0.75 -3.60 22.11
C SER A 236 -0.13 -4.40 21.15
N LYS A 237 -1.17 -3.76 20.63
CA LYS A 237 -2.05 -4.38 19.61
C LYS A 237 -1.28 -4.77 18.36
N LEU A 238 -0.30 -3.95 17.95
CA LEU A 238 0.57 -4.24 16.83
C LEU A 238 1.33 -5.56 17.04
N ALA A 239 2.04 -5.70 18.16
CA ALA A 239 2.85 -6.88 18.42
C ALA A 239 1.98 -8.15 18.55
N ARG A 240 0.86 -8.08 19.27
CA ARG A 240 -0.02 -9.23 19.50
C ARG A 240 -0.73 -9.73 18.24
N SER A 241 -0.94 -8.88 17.25
CA SER A 241 -1.60 -9.22 15.99
C SER A 241 -0.60 -9.40 14.82
N ALA A 242 0.71 -9.51 15.09
CA ALA A 242 1.73 -9.56 14.05
C ALA A 242 1.65 -10.83 13.17
N ARG A 243 1.09 -11.91 13.69
CA ARG A 243 0.87 -13.16 12.95
C ARG A 243 -0.33 -13.11 12.01
N ASP A 244 -1.32 -12.26 12.31
CA ASP A 244 -2.51 -12.08 11.48
C ASP A 244 -2.27 -11.06 10.38
N VAL A 245 -1.63 -9.93 10.72
CA VAL A 245 -1.23 -8.89 9.78
C VAL A 245 0.24 -8.55 10.07
N PRO A 246 1.15 -8.62 9.08
CA PRO A 246 2.59 -8.46 9.31
C PRO A 246 2.95 -7.11 9.95
N VAL A 247 3.93 -7.14 10.86
CA VAL A 247 4.52 -5.95 11.49
C VAL A 247 6.04 -5.98 11.30
N ILE A 248 6.59 -4.86 10.86
CA ILE A 248 8.03 -4.62 10.74
C ILE A 248 8.40 -3.50 11.71
N VAL A 249 9.29 -3.77 12.65
CA VAL A 249 9.92 -2.76 13.50
C VAL A 249 11.27 -2.39 12.87
N VAL A 250 11.44 -1.10 12.53
CA VAL A 250 12.68 -0.59 11.95
C VAL A 250 13.55 -0.05 13.06
N ALA A 251 14.67 -0.74 13.35
CA ALA A 251 15.56 -0.45 14.46
C ALA A 251 16.95 -0.03 13.98
N ALA A 252 17.60 0.87 14.74
CA ALA A 252 19.01 1.18 14.54
C ALA A 252 19.89 0.04 15.06
N ARG A 253 21.16 -0.06 14.63
CA ARG A 253 22.12 -0.97 15.25
C ARG A 253 22.36 -0.58 16.69
N GLU A 254 22.65 -1.59 17.52
CA GLU A 254 23.06 -1.38 18.92
C GLU A 254 24.26 -0.42 18.98
N GLY A 255 24.17 0.64 19.79
CA GLY A 255 25.19 1.70 19.92
C GLY A 255 25.02 2.88 18.94
N GLU A 256 24.31 2.73 17.82
CA GLU A 256 24.03 3.85 16.90
C GLU A 256 22.83 4.67 17.36
N ALA A 257 21.96 4.11 18.18
CA ALA A 257 20.77 4.79 18.71
C ALA A 257 21.10 5.93 19.70
N ASP A 258 22.27 5.87 20.34
CA ASP A 258 22.67 6.79 21.42
C ASP A 258 23.63 7.90 20.96
N VAL A 259 24.15 7.86 19.73
CA VAL A 259 25.07 8.90 19.21
C VAL A 259 24.27 10.07 18.62
N LEU A 260 23.90 10.98 19.47
CA LEU A 260 23.50 12.32 19.10
C LEU A 260 24.73 13.08 18.61
N GLY A 261 24.94 13.18 17.28
CA GLY A 261 25.74 14.27 16.77
C GLY A 261 26.94 14.01 15.88
N THR A 262 27.02 12.95 15.05
CA THR A 262 27.97 12.96 13.89
C THR A 262 27.46 12.03 12.78
N PRO A 263 27.48 12.47 11.48
CA PRO A 263 27.16 11.56 10.40
C PRO A 263 28.31 10.57 10.19
N PRO A 264 28.09 9.24 10.15
CA PRO A 264 29.14 8.29 9.83
C PRO A 264 29.45 8.36 8.33
N SER A 265 30.69 8.71 8.01
CA SER A 265 31.27 8.48 6.70
C SER A 265 31.54 6.98 6.52
N GLY A 266 30.92 6.36 5.52
CA GLY A 266 31.28 5.06 5.00
C GLY A 266 30.55 3.88 5.63
N LEU A 267 29.41 3.49 5.00
CA LEU A 267 28.85 2.15 5.18
C LEU A 267 29.35 1.26 4.04
N PRO A 268 29.75 0.00 4.34
CA PRO A 268 29.98 -0.97 3.28
C PRO A 268 28.68 -1.23 2.53
N ALA A 269 28.77 -1.28 1.20
CA ALA A 269 27.68 -1.65 0.33
C ALA A 269 27.05 -2.95 0.84
N ILE A 270 25.72 -2.95 1.02
CA ILE A 270 24.97 -4.17 1.31
C ILE A 270 25.05 -5.00 0.02
N SER A 271 25.96 -5.96 0.01
CA SER A 271 26.01 -6.96 -1.08
C SER A 271 24.67 -7.68 -1.14
N PRO A 272 24.11 -7.88 -2.34
CA PRO A 272 22.98 -8.76 -2.52
C PRO A 272 23.45 -10.20 -2.37
N SER A 273 23.62 -10.67 -1.14
CA SER A 273 23.91 -12.07 -0.88
C SER A 273 22.59 -12.84 -0.85
N ARG A 274 22.36 -13.58 -1.94
CA ARG A 274 21.59 -14.82 -2.04
C ARG A 274 20.60 -15.06 -0.90
N GLY A 275 19.35 -14.97 -1.24
CA GLY A 275 18.24 -15.45 -0.46
C GLY A 275 16.96 -14.92 -1.10
N GLU A 276 16.45 -15.63 -2.12
CA GLU A 276 15.02 -15.65 -2.35
C GLU A 276 14.41 -16.18 -1.08
N ILE A 277 14.16 -15.29 -0.11
CA ILE A 277 13.25 -15.60 0.98
C ILE A 277 11.89 -15.64 0.29
N GLY A 278 11.41 -16.86 0.08
CA GLY A 278 10.07 -17.12 -0.39
C GLY A 278 9.11 -16.48 0.60
N TRP A 279 8.62 -15.31 0.25
CA TRP A 279 7.50 -14.70 0.88
C TRP A 279 6.28 -15.52 0.43
N GLU A 280 5.93 -16.56 1.18
CA GLU A 280 4.64 -17.20 1.03
C GLU A 280 3.60 -16.21 1.55
N SER A 281 2.80 -15.70 0.62
CA SER A 281 1.63 -14.91 0.92
C SER A 281 0.74 -15.76 1.85
N PRO A 282 0.22 -15.20 2.96
CA PRO A 282 -0.76 -15.92 3.79
C PRO A 282 -2.06 -16.25 3.06
N PHE A 283 -2.14 -15.98 1.76
CA PHE A 283 -3.26 -16.27 0.86
C PHE A 283 -2.99 -17.38 -0.16
N SER A 284 -2.11 -18.34 0.11
CA SER A 284 -2.11 -19.58 -0.68
C SER A 284 -3.33 -20.41 -0.27
N SER A 285 -4.35 -20.36 -1.11
CA SER A 285 -5.52 -21.22 -1.06
C SER A 285 -5.10 -22.69 -1.05
N SER A 286 -5.45 -23.40 0.02
CA SER A 286 -5.48 -24.85 0.03
C SER A 286 -6.49 -25.34 -1.01
N GLU A 287 -6.01 -26.13 -1.94
CA GLU A 287 -6.82 -26.83 -2.92
C GLU A 287 -7.77 -27.83 -2.23
N ASN A 288 -8.97 -27.91 -2.78
CA ASN A 288 -10.06 -28.80 -2.41
C ASN A 288 -9.68 -30.28 -2.48
N GLU A 289 -9.99 -31.01 -1.44
CA GLU A 289 -10.42 -32.41 -1.57
C GLU A 289 -11.87 -32.52 -1.14
N GLU A 290 -12.70 -32.92 -2.10
CA GLU A 290 -14.09 -33.31 -1.99
C GLU A 290 -14.20 -34.60 -1.16
N SER A 291 -14.99 -34.60 -0.09
CA SER A 291 -15.57 -35.81 0.42
C SER A 291 -16.86 -35.51 1.20
N ALA A 292 -17.86 -36.30 0.86
CA ALA A 292 -19.27 -36.23 1.09
C ALA A 292 -19.76 -36.10 2.56
N ALA A 293 -20.95 -35.50 2.65
CA ALA A 293 -21.80 -35.36 3.83
C ALA A 293 -22.21 -36.70 4.51
N PRO A 294 -22.74 -36.66 5.74
CA PRO A 294 -24.20 -36.59 5.86
C PRO A 294 -24.74 -35.67 7.00
N ARG A 295 -26.02 -35.35 6.83
CA ARG A 295 -26.92 -34.56 7.65
C ARG A 295 -27.21 -35.16 9.02
N SER A 296 -27.44 -34.31 10.06
CA SER A 296 -28.51 -34.55 11.05
C SER A 296 -28.87 -33.27 11.82
N ASP A 297 -30.14 -33.15 12.05
CA ASP A 297 -30.92 -32.07 12.68
C ASP A 297 -30.60 -31.81 14.15
N GLY A 298 -30.93 -30.60 14.63
CA GLY A 298 -31.03 -30.31 16.05
C GLY A 298 -31.18 -28.79 16.36
N LYS A 299 -32.42 -28.35 16.48
CA LYS A 299 -32.81 -27.07 17.10
C LYS A 299 -32.37 -27.03 18.55
N GLU A 300 -31.95 -25.85 19.01
CA GLU A 300 -32.48 -25.25 20.25
C GLU A 300 -31.99 -23.78 20.43
N THR A 301 -32.94 -22.92 20.61
CA THR A 301 -32.89 -21.53 21.06
C THR A 301 -32.66 -21.46 22.57
N ILE A 302 -31.75 -20.60 23.04
CA ILE A 302 -31.87 -19.94 24.36
C ILE A 302 -31.04 -18.65 24.37
N SER A 303 -31.67 -17.48 24.53
CA SER A 303 -31.07 -16.29 25.12
C SER A 303 -31.09 -16.40 26.63
N PRO A 304 -30.12 -15.81 27.33
CA PRO A 304 -30.49 -14.72 28.22
C PRO A 304 -29.47 -13.54 28.26
N SER A 305 -30.03 -12.35 28.38
CA SER A 305 -29.44 -11.10 28.79
C SER A 305 -28.91 -11.17 30.24
N ILE A 306 -27.66 -10.70 30.46
CA ILE A 306 -27.22 -10.29 31.81
C ILE A 306 -26.36 -9.03 31.68
N SER A 307 -26.80 -7.96 32.33
CA SER A 307 -26.06 -6.70 32.56
C SER A 307 -24.92 -6.92 33.55
N PRO A 308 -23.80 -6.15 33.43
CA PRO A 308 -22.69 -6.24 34.38
C PRO A 308 -22.95 -5.37 35.61
N PRO A 309 -22.43 -5.74 36.81
CA PRO A 309 -22.48 -4.95 37.99
C PRO A 309 -21.41 -3.85 38.03
N GLU A 310 -21.78 -2.69 38.55
CA GLU A 310 -20.90 -1.59 38.95
C GLU A 310 -20.01 -2.02 40.12
N GLY A 311 -18.72 -1.63 40.06
CA GLY A 311 -17.83 -1.82 41.19
C GLY A 311 -16.41 -1.29 40.99
N GLU A 312 -16.18 -0.15 41.64
CA GLU A 312 -14.93 0.33 42.23
C GLU A 312 -13.78 0.85 41.33
N MET A 313 -13.64 2.18 41.42
CA MET A 313 -12.46 2.96 41.07
C MET A 313 -11.28 2.62 41.96
N ALA A 314 -10.18 2.15 41.36
CA ALA A 314 -8.88 2.15 42.01
C ALA A 314 -7.94 3.13 41.29
N GLY A 315 -7.37 3.96 42.12
CA GLY A 315 -6.34 4.99 42.00
C GLY A 315 -5.57 5.18 40.70
N ARG A 316 -5.59 6.43 40.22
CA ARG A 316 -4.61 6.98 39.27
C ARG A 316 -3.19 6.81 39.81
N PRO A 317 -2.22 6.32 39.04
CA PRO A 317 -0.83 6.66 39.24
C PRO A 317 -0.54 8.00 38.56
N GLU A 318 0.06 8.89 39.31
CA GLU A 318 0.52 10.21 38.90
C GLU A 318 1.48 10.12 37.72
N GLY A 319 1.42 11.13 36.82
CA GLY A 319 2.25 11.26 35.65
C GLY A 319 3.76 11.24 35.95
N GLY A 320 4.37 10.11 35.74
CA GLY A 320 5.81 9.96 35.58
C GLY A 320 6.10 9.73 34.11
N ASN A 321 6.98 10.57 33.57
CA ASN A 321 7.67 10.30 32.31
C ASN A 321 8.17 8.83 32.36
N PRO A 322 7.84 7.93 31.44
CA PRO A 322 8.35 6.58 31.52
C PRO A 322 9.88 6.66 31.38
N ALA A 323 10.57 6.43 32.49
CA ALA A 323 12.01 6.29 32.51
C ALA A 323 12.39 5.21 31.48
N ALA A 324 13.39 5.52 30.65
CA ALA A 324 13.98 4.58 29.72
C ALA A 324 14.22 3.25 30.46
N VAL A 325 13.54 2.20 30.02
CA VAL A 325 13.73 0.85 30.59
C VAL A 325 15.13 0.42 30.17
N PRO A 326 16.09 0.26 31.09
CA PRO A 326 17.39 -0.32 30.78
C PRO A 326 17.16 -1.82 30.63
N GLY A 327 16.92 -2.27 29.43
CA GLY A 327 16.76 -3.66 29.09
C GLY A 327 17.48 -3.92 27.77
N ASP A 328 18.18 -5.02 27.74
CA ASP A 328 18.91 -5.50 26.58
C ASP A 328 18.07 -5.36 25.31
N TRP A 329 18.52 -4.52 24.38
CA TRP A 329 17.90 -4.29 23.07
C TRP A 329 17.59 -5.62 22.37
N ARG A 330 18.52 -6.59 22.47
CA ARG A 330 18.38 -7.93 21.89
C ARG A 330 17.26 -8.74 22.54
N ALA A 331 17.10 -8.62 23.83
CA ALA A 331 16.00 -9.29 24.53
C ALA A 331 14.65 -8.74 24.12
N ARG A 332 14.53 -7.41 23.91
CA ARG A 332 13.29 -6.79 23.40
C ARG A 332 13.02 -7.21 21.96
N ALA A 333 14.05 -7.22 21.10
CA ALA A 333 13.92 -7.70 19.72
C ALA A 333 13.44 -9.15 19.67
N ALA A 334 14.11 -10.04 20.41
CA ALA A 334 13.74 -11.46 20.50
C ALA A 334 12.30 -11.66 21.03
N ALA A 335 11.85 -10.85 21.99
CA ALA A 335 10.48 -10.92 22.50
C ALA A 335 9.44 -10.51 21.44
N LEU A 336 9.74 -9.52 20.59
CA LEU A 336 8.88 -9.13 19.47
C LEU A 336 8.89 -10.17 18.35
N GLU A 337 10.06 -10.71 18.00
CA GLU A 337 10.20 -11.77 16.99
C GLU A 337 9.46 -13.05 17.40
N ALA A 338 9.45 -13.41 18.70
CA ALA A 338 8.65 -14.52 19.21
C ALA A 338 7.14 -14.34 18.99
N LEU A 339 6.65 -13.11 18.85
CA LEU A 339 5.26 -12.78 18.53
C LEU A 339 5.00 -12.71 17.02
N GLY A 340 6.03 -12.85 16.17
CA GLY A 340 5.92 -12.79 14.72
C GLY A 340 6.19 -11.38 14.14
N VAL A 341 6.74 -10.46 14.93
CA VAL A 341 7.21 -9.15 14.44
C VAL A 341 8.55 -9.32 13.75
N GLU A 342 8.72 -8.79 12.55
CA GLU A 342 10.03 -8.70 11.89
C GLU A 342 10.80 -7.49 12.46
N VAL A 343 12.04 -7.69 12.87
CA VAL A 343 12.93 -6.59 13.26
C VAL A 343 13.91 -6.32 12.12
N LEU A 344 13.67 -5.22 11.40
CA LEU A 344 14.53 -4.77 10.31
C LEU A 344 15.60 -3.82 10.83
N ILE A 345 16.86 -4.22 10.75
CA ILE A 345 17.99 -3.37 11.13
C ILE A 345 18.32 -2.41 10.00
N CYS A 346 17.87 -1.16 10.14
CA CYS A 346 18.11 -0.05 9.24
C CYS A 346 17.99 1.24 10.05
N ASP A 347 18.93 2.20 9.91
CA ASP A 347 18.82 3.47 10.64
C ASP A 347 17.54 4.21 10.23
N PRO A 348 16.54 4.36 11.13
CA PRO A 348 15.27 5.00 10.80
C PRO A 348 15.39 6.48 10.42
N ARG A 349 16.56 7.10 10.60
CA ARG A 349 16.86 8.47 10.18
C ARG A 349 17.31 8.53 8.71
N ARG A 350 17.78 7.41 8.17
CA ARG A 350 18.17 7.26 6.76
C ARG A 350 16.99 6.72 5.96
N LEU A 351 16.01 7.61 5.72
CA LEU A 351 14.75 7.23 5.08
C LEU A 351 14.96 6.70 3.65
N ASP A 352 15.95 7.19 2.90
CA ASP A 352 16.28 6.69 1.56
C ASP A 352 16.67 5.20 1.59
N ASP A 353 17.55 4.81 2.52
CA ASP A 353 17.98 3.41 2.67
C ASP A 353 16.81 2.52 3.10
N LEU A 354 15.97 3.01 4.01
CA LEU A 354 14.76 2.31 4.42
C LEU A 354 13.82 2.10 3.22
N LEU A 355 13.54 3.15 2.46
CA LEU A 355 12.64 3.04 1.31
C LEU A 355 13.21 2.10 0.23
N ALA A 356 14.52 2.13 -0.02
CA ALA A 356 15.18 1.18 -0.91
C ALA A 356 15.04 -0.26 -0.40
N ALA A 357 15.23 -0.51 0.91
CA ALA A 357 15.03 -1.81 1.52
C ALA A 357 13.57 -2.30 1.43
N LEU A 358 12.60 -1.41 1.55
CA LEU A 358 11.18 -1.73 1.36
C LEU A 358 10.86 -2.05 -0.11
N ALA A 359 11.43 -1.31 -1.06
CA ALA A 359 11.25 -1.58 -2.48
C ALA A 359 11.79 -2.96 -2.90
N THR A 360 12.94 -3.39 -2.35
CA THR A 360 13.49 -4.74 -2.61
C THR A 360 12.60 -5.85 -2.07
N ARG A 361 11.82 -5.57 -1.03
CA ARG A 361 10.78 -6.46 -0.49
C ARG A 361 9.47 -6.45 -1.29
N GLY A 362 9.42 -5.67 -2.38
CA GLY A 362 8.27 -5.59 -3.27
C GLY A 362 7.19 -4.60 -2.85
N ILE A 363 7.41 -3.81 -1.79
CA ILE A 363 6.52 -2.72 -1.38
C ILE A 363 6.62 -1.61 -2.42
N SER A 364 5.53 -1.34 -3.13
CA SER A 364 5.41 -0.32 -4.17
C SER A 364 4.75 0.96 -3.64
N SER A 365 3.86 0.83 -2.65
CA SER A 365 3.13 1.95 -2.05
C SER A 365 3.26 1.98 -0.54
N LEU A 366 3.50 3.17 0.02
CA LEU A 366 3.68 3.40 1.45
C LEU A 366 2.78 4.54 1.91
N LEU A 367 1.86 4.25 2.84
CA LEU A 367 1.03 5.24 3.52
C LEU A 367 1.69 5.65 4.85
N VAL A 368 2.13 6.89 4.96
CA VAL A 368 2.68 7.44 6.21
C VAL A 368 1.56 8.10 7.00
N GLU A 369 1.17 7.50 8.11
CA GLU A 369 0.19 8.02 9.08
C GLU A 369 0.88 8.45 10.39
N GLY A 370 2.08 8.97 10.31
CA GLY A 370 2.86 9.35 11.49
C GLY A 370 2.40 10.67 12.12
N GLY A 371 2.86 10.90 13.37
CA GLY A 371 2.75 12.20 14.03
C GLY A 371 3.62 13.27 13.34
N ALA A 372 3.56 14.51 13.84
CA ALA A 372 4.23 15.68 13.25
C ALA A 372 5.73 15.46 12.96
N ARG A 373 6.44 14.71 13.83
CA ARG A 373 7.87 14.43 13.67
C ARG A 373 8.13 13.55 12.44
N THR A 374 7.43 12.42 12.33
CA THR A 374 7.57 11.50 11.18
C THR A 374 7.19 12.20 9.88
N ALA A 375 6.06 12.91 9.87
CA ALA A 375 5.61 13.68 8.71
C ALA A 375 6.69 14.69 8.26
N ARG A 376 7.27 15.44 9.19
CA ARG A 376 8.32 16.41 8.90
C ARG A 376 9.57 15.75 8.35
N SER A 377 10.04 14.63 8.95
CA SER A 377 11.21 13.92 8.44
C SER A 377 11.07 13.48 6.97
N PHE A 378 9.90 12.98 6.57
CA PHE A 378 9.65 12.61 5.18
C PHE A 378 9.56 13.82 4.24
N LEU A 379 8.99 14.95 4.70
CA LEU A 379 8.89 16.18 3.92
C LEU A 379 10.27 16.84 3.74
N ASP A 380 11.04 16.94 4.82
CA ASP A 380 12.39 17.56 4.81
C ASP A 380 13.37 16.76 3.94
N ALA A 381 13.22 15.43 3.92
CA ALA A 381 13.96 14.53 3.03
C ALA A 381 13.49 14.59 1.56
N GLY A 382 12.41 15.28 1.24
CA GLY A 382 11.87 15.34 -0.13
C GLY A 382 11.27 14.01 -0.62
N LEU A 383 10.89 13.09 0.28
CA LEU A 383 10.49 11.72 -0.04
C LEU A 383 8.98 11.52 -0.16
N VAL A 384 8.18 12.56 0.05
CA VAL A 384 6.72 12.50 -0.11
C VAL A 384 6.36 12.76 -1.57
N ASP A 385 5.58 11.87 -2.18
CA ASP A 385 5.06 12.00 -3.55
C ASP A 385 3.63 12.55 -3.56
N ARG A 386 2.80 12.17 -2.56
CA ARG A 386 1.41 12.61 -2.42
C ARG A 386 1.09 13.00 -0.98
N ILE A 387 0.23 14.02 -0.80
CA ILE A 387 -0.29 14.41 0.51
C ILE A 387 -1.81 14.28 0.49
N MET A 388 -2.37 13.52 1.44
CA MET A 388 -3.80 13.42 1.73
C MET A 388 -4.09 14.21 3.01
N LEU A 389 -4.67 15.40 2.87
CA LEU A 389 -4.99 16.28 3.98
C LEU A 389 -6.49 16.24 4.28
N PHE A 390 -6.85 15.86 5.49
CA PHE A 390 -8.21 15.90 6.01
C PHE A 390 -8.31 16.99 7.06
N THR A 391 -9.13 18.02 6.82
CA THR A 391 -9.34 19.13 7.75
C THR A 391 -10.70 19.00 8.43
N GLY A 392 -10.68 18.74 9.73
CA GLY A 392 -11.90 18.70 10.56
C GLY A 392 -12.36 20.10 11.00
N PRO A 393 -13.65 20.29 11.31
CA PRO A 393 -14.22 21.60 11.61
C PRO A 393 -13.87 22.14 13.00
N LYS A 394 -13.41 21.30 13.93
CA LYS A 394 -13.12 21.68 15.32
C LYS A 394 -11.70 22.20 15.46
N ALA A 395 -11.51 23.24 16.30
CA ALA A 395 -10.21 23.71 16.73
C ALA A 395 -9.73 22.94 17.97
N ILE A 396 -8.42 22.72 18.06
CA ILE A 396 -7.75 22.13 19.25
C ILE A 396 -7.29 23.24 20.21
N GLY A 397 -6.79 24.37 19.69
CA GLY A 397 -6.36 25.51 20.47
C GLY A 397 -4.95 25.36 21.07
N LYS A 398 -4.68 26.13 22.14
CA LYS A 398 -3.38 26.19 22.81
C LYS A 398 -2.94 24.80 23.31
N GLY A 399 -1.66 24.46 23.10
CA GLY A 399 -1.09 23.16 23.47
C GLY A 399 -1.28 22.07 22.40
N GLY A 400 -1.87 22.41 21.25
CA GLY A 400 -1.96 21.53 20.11
C GLY A 400 -0.59 21.28 19.45
N ILE A 401 -0.44 20.12 18.81
CA ILE A 401 0.73 19.73 18.02
C ILE A 401 0.53 20.27 16.60
N ALA A 402 1.32 21.26 16.20
CA ALA A 402 1.18 21.87 14.88
C ALA A 402 1.50 20.88 13.75
N SER A 403 0.66 20.88 12.72
CA SER A 403 0.89 20.13 11.48
C SER A 403 1.99 20.78 10.64
N PRO A 404 2.85 19.99 9.95
CA PRO A 404 3.80 20.53 8.98
C PRO A 404 3.11 21.08 7.70
N CYS A 405 1.89 20.62 7.41
CA CYS A 405 1.08 21.03 6.26
C CYS A 405 -0.33 21.40 6.71
N VAL A 406 -0.88 22.45 6.15
CA VAL A 406 -2.28 22.86 6.33
C VAL A 406 -2.82 23.39 5.00
N SER A 407 -4.15 23.40 4.83
CA SER A 407 -4.80 23.97 3.63
C SER A 407 -4.26 25.36 3.32
N GLY A 408 -3.92 25.61 2.06
CA GLY A 408 -3.34 26.87 1.59
C GLY A 408 -1.88 27.13 2.00
N ARG A 409 -1.23 26.23 2.76
CA ARG A 409 0.20 26.32 3.14
C ARG A 409 0.85 24.94 3.04
N MET A 410 1.15 24.54 1.79
CA MET A 410 1.85 23.31 1.44
C MET A 410 3.34 23.57 1.23
N PRO A 411 4.18 22.55 1.40
CA PRO A 411 5.57 22.61 0.95
C PRO A 411 5.66 22.95 -0.54
N GLN A 412 6.76 23.60 -0.96
CA GLN A 412 7.01 23.88 -2.36
C GLN A 412 7.05 22.60 -3.21
N GLY A 413 6.54 22.65 -4.44
CA GLY A 413 6.52 21.54 -5.38
C GLY A 413 5.35 20.57 -5.18
N PHE A 414 4.26 21.01 -4.52
CA PHE A 414 3.01 20.26 -4.44
C PHE A 414 1.85 21.04 -5.06
N ALA A 415 1.16 20.43 -6.00
CA ALA A 415 -0.04 20.98 -6.63
C ALA A 415 -1.31 20.29 -6.13
N LEU A 416 -2.36 21.07 -5.88
CA LEU A 416 -3.68 20.55 -5.54
C LEU A 416 -4.28 19.82 -6.77
N ARG A 417 -4.62 18.54 -6.60
CA ARG A 417 -5.22 17.70 -7.66
C ARG A 417 -6.70 17.43 -7.43
N HIS A 418 -7.10 17.29 -6.17
CA HIS A 418 -8.48 16.95 -5.85
C HIS A 418 -8.92 17.57 -4.54
N THR A 419 -10.19 17.99 -4.48
CA THR A 419 -10.87 18.46 -3.27
C THR A 419 -12.22 17.78 -3.15
N ALA A 420 -12.56 17.30 -1.94
CA ALA A 420 -13.86 16.70 -1.66
C ALA A 420 -14.36 17.10 -0.26
N ARG A 421 -15.65 16.89 0.00
CA ARG A 421 -16.24 16.99 1.33
C ARG A 421 -16.67 15.61 1.82
N TYR A 422 -16.24 15.26 3.02
CA TYR A 422 -16.62 14.02 3.70
C TYR A 422 -17.38 14.35 4.99
N GLY A 423 -18.69 14.56 4.85
CA GLY A 423 -19.51 15.13 5.94
C GLY A 423 -19.14 16.58 6.19
N ALA A 424 -18.70 16.89 7.42
CA ALA A 424 -18.26 18.24 7.80
C ALA A 424 -16.76 18.50 7.48
N ASP A 425 -16.00 17.45 7.12
CA ASP A 425 -14.58 17.57 6.87
C ASP A 425 -14.29 17.96 5.42
N ILE A 426 -13.18 18.66 5.21
CA ILE A 426 -12.64 18.95 3.88
C ILE A 426 -11.46 18.01 3.63
N PHE A 427 -11.46 17.40 2.48
CA PHE A 427 -10.36 16.58 1.96
C PHE A 427 -9.69 17.31 0.80
N GLU A 428 -8.37 17.35 0.83
CA GLU A 428 -7.52 17.89 -0.23
C GLU A 428 -6.41 16.89 -0.53
N GLU A 429 -6.22 16.60 -1.81
CA GLU A 429 -5.13 15.76 -2.30
C GLU A 429 -4.17 16.59 -3.11
N TYR A 430 -2.90 16.52 -2.75
CA TYR A 430 -1.81 17.20 -3.41
C TYR A 430 -0.82 16.17 -3.94
N GLU A 431 -0.32 16.40 -5.14
CA GLU A 431 0.76 15.60 -5.74
C GLU A 431 1.99 16.47 -5.94
N ARG A 432 3.16 15.85 -5.82
CA ARG A 432 4.41 16.51 -6.13
C ARG A 432 4.48 16.76 -7.63
N ASP A 433 4.80 18.00 -8.02
CA ASP A 433 5.10 18.33 -9.42
C ASP A 433 6.39 17.62 -9.82
N GLU A 434 6.41 17.01 -11.04
CA GLU A 434 7.56 16.27 -11.60
C GLU A 434 8.75 17.19 -11.92
#